data_6af84a36ab70e0ed2c55f7e0d5e2f1aa
#
_entry.id   6af84a36ab70e0ed2c55f7e0d5e2f1aa
#
_cell.length_a   1.000
_cell.length_b   1.000
_cell.length_c   1.000
_cell.angle_alpha   90.00
_cell.angle_beta   90.00
_cell.angle_gamma   90.00
#
_symmetry.space_group_name_H-M   'P 1'
#
loop_
_entity.id
_entity.type
_entity.pdbx_description
1 polymer ?
#
loop_
_entity_poly.entity_id
_entity_poly.type
_entity_poly.pdbx_seq_one_letter_code
_entity_poly.pdbx_strand_id
1 'polypeptide(L)'
;MNINPPSSQQSNSLHLTYCTNIHPGESWAAVFHNLKTYVPNLKQRLSPDAPFGLGLRLADEASHSLLDEDTLSKFQYWLDQEGLYVFTMNGFPFGGFHRQVVKDHVYAPDWTKSERVDYTLRLVKSLAALLPKDANKFPGLDGGISTVPLSYKPWWTTEAEQEMVYRQSSQHVAEIAAQMHLVEAETGQHLHLDLEPEPDGMVENV
;
A
#
# COMPACT_ATOMS: atom_id res chain seq x y z
N MET A 1 -6.31 -8.03 -13.05
CA MET A 1 -6.33 -9.22 -13.93
C MET A 1 -6.36 -10.45 -13.03
N ASN A 2 -7.38 -11.27 -13.15
CA ASN A 2 -7.50 -12.48 -12.35
C ASN A 2 -6.94 -13.67 -13.18
N ILE A 3 -5.98 -14.42 -12.62
CA ILE A 3 -5.37 -15.58 -13.26
C ILE A 3 -5.76 -16.81 -12.48
N ASN A 4 -6.61 -17.65 -13.04
CA ASN A 4 -6.94 -18.94 -12.44
C ASN A 4 -5.92 -19.99 -12.90
N PRO A 5 -5.27 -20.72 -11.98
CA PRO A 5 -4.43 -21.85 -12.35
C PRO A 5 -5.29 -22.97 -12.97
N PRO A 6 -4.76 -23.71 -13.95
CA PRO A 6 -5.49 -24.85 -14.52
C PRO A 6 -5.59 -26.00 -13.50
N SER A 7 -6.81 -26.41 -13.22
CA SER A 7 -7.28 -27.62 -12.54
C SER A 7 -7.10 -27.80 -11.03
N SER A 8 -8.27 -28.00 -10.40
CA SER A 8 -8.60 -28.80 -9.23
C SER A 8 -8.06 -28.39 -7.86
N GLN A 9 -9.04 -28.09 -7.02
CA GLN A 9 -9.02 -27.93 -5.56
C GLN A 9 -8.61 -26.55 -5.05
N GLN A 10 -9.63 -25.80 -4.59
CA GLN A 10 -9.60 -24.44 -4.05
C GLN A 10 -8.96 -23.43 -5.01
N SER A 11 -9.81 -22.76 -5.79
CA SER A 11 -9.37 -21.69 -6.68
C SER A 11 -8.96 -20.46 -5.85
N ASN A 12 -7.72 -20.44 -5.39
CA ASN A 12 -7.11 -19.19 -4.98
C ASN A 12 -6.98 -18.37 -6.27
N SER A 13 -7.84 -17.38 -6.45
CA SER A 13 -7.69 -16.44 -7.54
C SER A 13 -6.44 -15.58 -7.31
N LEU A 14 -5.59 -15.49 -8.34
CA LEU A 14 -4.43 -14.61 -8.29
C LEU A 14 -4.81 -13.25 -8.90
N HIS A 15 -4.55 -12.19 -8.17
CA HIS A 15 -4.74 -10.82 -8.63
C HIS A 15 -3.40 -10.20 -9.02
N LEU A 16 -3.30 -9.70 -10.26
CA LEU A 16 -2.13 -8.96 -10.72
C LEU A 16 -2.39 -7.47 -10.65
N THR A 17 -1.37 -6.74 -10.23
CA THR A 17 -1.40 -5.29 -10.10
C THR A 17 -0.33 -4.62 -10.96
N TYR A 18 -0.64 -3.43 -11.44
CA TYR A 18 0.36 -2.49 -11.94
C TYR A 18 0.79 -1.58 -10.80
N CYS A 19 2.06 -1.66 -10.43
CA CYS A 19 2.62 -0.89 -9.32
C CYS A 19 2.97 0.54 -9.77
N THR A 20 2.36 1.54 -9.16
CA THR A 20 2.49 2.95 -9.57
C THR A 20 3.70 3.66 -9.00
N ASN A 21 4.51 3.01 -8.18
CA ASN A 21 5.76 3.54 -7.63
C ASN A 21 6.81 3.90 -8.70
N ILE A 22 6.66 3.41 -9.94
CA ILE A 22 7.47 3.80 -11.08
C ILE A 22 7.29 5.27 -11.48
N HIS A 23 6.15 5.89 -11.14
CA HIS A 23 5.84 7.27 -11.48
C HIS A 23 6.23 8.22 -10.36
N PRO A 24 6.88 9.35 -10.67
CA PRO A 24 7.14 10.39 -9.68
C PRO A 24 5.83 11.10 -9.30
N GLY A 25 5.79 11.69 -8.12
CA GLY A 25 4.66 12.52 -7.66
C GLY A 25 4.44 12.39 -6.16
N GLU A 26 4.53 13.52 -5.48
CA GLU A 26 4.33 13.60 -4.03
C GLU A 26 2.93 14.09 -3.70
N SER A 27 2.40 15.05 -4.46
CA SER A 27 1.02 15.53 -4.29
C SER A 27 0.02 14.60 -4.98
N TRP A 28 -1.21 14.56 -4.47
CA TRP A 28 -2.30 13.84 -5.11
C TRP A 28 -2.55 14.28 -6.57
N ALA A 29 -2.45 15.57 -6.83
CA ALA A 29 -2.61 16.10 -8.19
C ALA A 29 -1.59 15.48 -9.17
N ALA A 30 -0.33 15.35 -8.76
CA ALA A 30 0.72 14.72 -9.57
C ALA A 30 0.47 13.21 -9.73
N VAL A 31 0.12 12.51 -8.67
CA VAL A 31 -0.23 11.08 -8.70
C VAL A 31 -1.40 10.85 -9.66
N PHE A 32 -2.50 11.56 -9.49
CA PHE A 32 -3.69 11.36 -10.33
C PHE A 32 -3.49 11.76 -11.79
N HIS A 33 -2.65 12.77 -12.05
CA HIS A 33 -2.24 13.10 -13.41
C HIS A 33 -1.51 11.92 -14.09
N ASN A 34 -0.57 11.30 -13.40
CA ASN A 34 0.16 10.14 -13.92
C ASN A 34 -0.76 8.94 -14.14
N LEU A 35 -1.65 8.65 -13.19
CA LEU A 35 -2.63 7.58 -13.35
C LEU A 35 -3.46 7.76 -14.62
N LYS A 36 -4.03 8.95 -14.83
CA LYS A 36 -4.82 9.27 -16.03
C LYS A 36 -4.01 9.22 -17.33
N THR A 37 -2.72 9.53 -17.26
CA THR A 37 -1.85 9.58 -18.45
C THR A 37 -1.45 8.17 -18.91
N TYR A 38 -1.13 7.28 -17.98
CA TYR A 38 -0.49 6.00 -18.33
C TYR A 38 -1.40 4.79 -18.19
N VAL A 39 -2.27 4.75 -17.18
CA VAL A 39 -3.02 3.54 -16.83
C VAL A 39 -4.06 3.14 -17.86
N PRO A 40 -4.86 4.03 -18.46
CA PRO A 40 -5.88 3.63 -19.46
C PRO A 40 -5.28 2.91 -20.67
N ASN A 41 -4.18 3.44 -21.20
CA ASN A 41 -3.47 2.81 -22.33
C ASN A 41 -2.87 1.45 -21.95
N LEU A 42 -2.34 1.33 -20.74
CA LEU A 42 -1.78 0.08 -20.24
C LEU A 42 -2.90 -0.97 -20.08
N LYS A 43 -4.00 -0.59 -19.44
CA LYS A 43 -5.19 -1.43 -19.26
C LYS A 43 -5.73 -1.93 -20.59
N GLN A 44 -5.88 -1.04 -21.58
CA GLN A 44 -6.36 -1.41 -22.92
C GLN A 44 -5.49 -2.45 -23.59
N ARG A 45 -4.18 -2.43 -23.35
CA ARG A 45 -3.22 -3.39 -23.95
C ARG A 45 -3.14 -4.72 -23.19
N LEU A 46 -3.27 -4.70 -21.87
CA LEU A 46 -3.03 -5.88 -21.02
C LEU A 46 -4.31 -6.58 -20.57
N SER A 47 -5.41 -5.85 -20.40
CA SER A 47 -6.66 -6.38 -19.86
C SER A 47 -7.87 -5.62 -20.43
N PRO A 48 -8.08 -5.60 -21.78
CA PRO A 48 -9.14 -4.79 -22.40
C PRO A 48 -10.53 -5.15 -21.87
N ASP A 49 -10.80 -6.43 -21.68
CA ASP A 49 -12.14 -6.98 -21.41
C ASP A 49 -12.37 -7.33 -19.92
N ALA A 50 -11.38 -7.15 -19.05
CA ALA A 50 -11.49 -7.50 -17.64
C ALA A 50 -10.98 -6.36 -16.73
N PRO A 51 -11.41 -6.31 -15.45
CA PRO A 51 -10.87 -5.35 -14.50
C PRO A 51 -9.36 -5.44 -14.37
N PHE A 52 -8.70 -4.30 -14.17
CA PHE A 52 -7.25 -4.20 -14.06
C PHE A 52 -6.81 -3.66 -12.69
N GLY A 53 -5.94 -4.42 -12.00
CA GLY A 53 -5.49 -4.09 -10.65
C GLY A 53 -4.43 -2.98 -10.62
N LEU A 54 -4.55 -2.09 -9.65
CA LEU A 54 -3.57 -1.05 -9.35
C LEU A 54 -2.99 -1.24 -7.95
N GLY A 55 -1.65 -1.19 -7.86
CA GLY A 55 -0.91 -1.00 -6.62
C GLY A 55 -0.52 0.46 -6.48
N LEU A 56 -1.14 1.17 -5.54
CA LEU A 56 -0.90 2.59 -5.37
C LEU A 56 0.34 2.85 -4.51
N ARG A 57 1.18 3.78 -4.96
CA ARG A 57 2.14 4.45 -4.10
C ARG A 57 1.62 5.87 -3.83
N LEU A 58 1.45 6.17 -2.56
CA LEU A 58 1.08 7.52 -2.10
C LEU A 58 2.15 8.04 -1.16
N ALA A 59 2.67 9.24 -1.42
CA ALA A 59 3.43 9.95 -0.41
C ALA A 59 2.52 10.43 0.72
N ASP A 60 3.09 10.83 1.84
CA ASP A 60 2.36 11.38 2.98
C ASP A 60 1.40 12.50 2.55
N GLU A 61 1.89 13.49 1.78
CA GLU A 61 1.09 14.60 1.25
C GLU A 61 -0.11 14.11 0.43
N ALA A 62 0.11 13.15 -0.47
CA ALA A 62 -0.96 12.60 -1.30
C ALA A 62 -1.98 11.80 -0.48
N SER A 63 -1.52 11.10 0.59
CA SER A 63 -2.40 10.34 1.48
C SER A 63 -3.39 11.21 2.25
N HIS A 64 -2.98 12.41 2.66
CA HIS A 64 -3.86 13.40 3.25
C HIS A 64 -4.93 13.86 2.26
N SER A 65 -4.51 14.22 1.05
CA SER A 65 -5.41 14.75 0.01
C SER A 65 -6.43 13.72 -0.46
N LEU A 66 -6.04 12.45 -0.55
CA LEU A 66 -6.95 11.39 -1.00
C LEU A 66 -8.08 11.11 0.00
N LEU A 67 -7.88 11.35 1.29
CA LEU A 67 -8.91 11.16 2.32
C LEU A 67 -9.96 12.28 2.36
N ASP A 68 -9.77 13.38 1.61
CA ASP A 68 -10.84 14.33 1.38
C ASP A 68 -12.01 13.65 0.65
N GLU A 69 -13.23 13.83 1.15
CA GLU A 69 -14.42 13.10 0.68
C GLU A 69 -14.70 13.30 -0.81
N ASP A 70 -14.56 14.53 -1.29
CA ASP A 70 -14.76 14.87 -2.70
C ASP A 70 -13.67 14.29 -3.59
N THR A 71 -12.43 14.33 -3.13
CA THR A 71 -11.26 13.74 -3.81
C THR A 71 -11.39 12.22 -3.91
N LEU A 72 -11.72 11.56 -2.81
CA LEU A 72 -11.90 10.11 -2.77
C LEU A 72 -13.04 9.66 -3.69
N SER A 73 -14.18 10.33 -3.62
CA SER A 73 -15.36 10.03 -4.46
C SER A 73 -15.05 10.19 -5.95
N LYS A 74 -14.35 11.24 -6.34
CA LYS A 74 -13.89 11.45 -7.73
C LYS A 74 -12.93 10.35 -8.19
N PHE A 75 -12.05 9.90 -7.33
CA PHE A 75 -11.12 8.83 -7.65
C PHE A 75 -11.85 7.49 -7.79
N GLN A 76 -12.76 7.15 -6.88
CA GLN A 76 -13.59 5.95 -6.96
C GLN A 76 -14.40 5.92 -8.26
N TYR A 77 -15.03 7.04 -8.61
CA TYR A 77 -15.78 7.18 -9.87
C TYR A 77 -14.86 6.94 -11.09
N TRP A 78 -13.67 7.52 -11.10
CA TRP A 78 -12.72 7.32 -12.20
C TRP A 78 -12.26 5.86 -12.30
N LEU A 79 -11.96 5.20 -11.19
CA LEU A 79 -11.63 3.77 -11.17
C LEU A 79 -12.74 2.92 -11.79
N ASP A 80 -13.98 3.18 -11.43
CA ASP A 80 -15.13 2.45 -11.97
C ASP A 80 -15.28 2.68 -13.48
N GLN A 81 -15.20 3.93 -13.96
CA GLN A 81 -15.30 4.25 -15.39
C GLN A 81 -14.19 3.61 -16.23
N GLU A 82 -12.99 3.51 -15.72
CA GLU A 82 -11.84 2.90 -16.40
C GLU A 82 -11.77 1.36 -16.22
N GLY A 83 -12.65 0.77 -15.42
CA GLY A 83 -12.61 -0.66 -15.09
C GLY A 83 -11.36 -1.06 -14.30
N LEU A 84 -10.97 -0.20 -13.35
CA LEU A 84 -9.80 -0.37 -12.50
C LEU A 84 -10.22 -0.72 -11.07
N TYR A 85 -9.33 -1.34 -10.31
CA TYR A 85 -9.51 -1.57 -8.88
C TYR A 85 -8.18 -1.50 -8.13
N VAL A 86 -8.24 -1.10 -6.86
CA VAL A 86 -7.07 -1.00 -5.97
C VAL A 86 -7.20 -2.07 -4.90
N PHE A 87 -6.13 -2.83 -4.67
CA PHE A 87 -6.08 -3.84 -3.61
C PHE A 87 -4.73 -3.90 -2.88
N THR A 88 -3.75 -3.10 -3.31
CA THR A 88 -2.47 -3.01 -2.61
C THR A 88 -1.93 -1.58 -2.66
N MET A 89 -1.23 -1.20 -1.61
CA MET A 89 -0.55 0.08 -1.50
C MET A 89 0.91 -0.11 -1.09
N ASN A 90 1.80 0.62 -1.76
CA ASN A 90 3.19 0.71 -1.34
C ASN A 90 3.34 1.88 -0.34
N GLY A 91 3.50 1.55 0.94
CA GLY A 91 3.72 2.47 2.04
C GLY A 91 5.18 2.54 2.51
N PHE A 92 6.12 1.94 1.78
CA PHE A 92 7.54 1.97 2.14
C PHE A 92 8.08 3.41 2.10
N PRO A 93 8.12 4.12 0.95
CA PRO A 93 8.60 5.49 0.92
C PRO A 93 7.53 6.46 1.44
N PHE A 94 7.85 7.15 2.53
CA PHE A 94 6.99 8.18 3.11
C PHE A 94 6.89 9.43 2.23
N GLY A 95 8.03 9.87 1.70
CA GLY A 95 8.17 11.05 0.86
C GLY A 95 8.81 10.76 -0.49
N GLY A 96 9.39 11.81 -1.08
CA GLY A 96 10.03 11.75 -2.38
C GLY A 96 11.25 10.82 -2.40
N PHE A 97 11.32 9.94 -3.38
CA PHE A 97 12.47 9.09 -3.61
C PHE A 97 12.94 9.08 -5.08
N HIS A 98 12.17 9.67 -5.98
CA HIS A 98 12.54 9.74 -7.38
C HIS A 98 13.59 10.84 -7.64
N ARG A 99 14.59 10.54 -8.48
CA ARG A 99 15.61 11.48 -8.97
C ARG A 99 16.45 12.13 -7.85
N GLN A 100 16.56 11.49 -6.71
CA GLN A 100 17.39 11.93 -5.60
C GLN A 100 18.08 10.74 -4.94
N VAL A 101 19.22 11.01 -4.32
CA VAL A 101 19.95 9.99 -3.55
C VAL A 101 19.32 9.94 -2.16
N VAL A 102 18.47 8.98 -1.92
CA VAL A 102 17.79 8.82 -0.63
C VAL A 102 18.55 7.90 0.33
N LYS A 103 19.33 6.93 -0.20
CA LYS A 103 20.07 5.95 0.62
C LYS A 103 19.19 5.44 1.78
N ASP A 104 19.75 5.52 3.01
CA ASP A 104 19.08 5.15 4.25
C ASP A 104 17.90 6.06 4.63
N HIS A 105 17.84 7.31 4.12
CA HIS A 105 16.71 8.21 4.38
C HIS A 105 15.37 7.72 3.85
N VAL A 106 15.33 6.73 2.96
CA VAL A 106 14.08 6.11 2.51
C VAL A 106 13.32 5.41 3.65
N TYR A 107 14.04 4.97 4.69
CA TYR A 107 13.44 4.35 5.88
C TYR A 107 12.77 5.36 6.82
N ALA A 108 13.09 6.68 6.67
CA ALA A 108 12.55 7.71 7.56
C ALA A 108 11.21 8.28 7.05
N PRO A 109 10.25 8.59 7.97
CA PRO A 109 10.22 8.16 9.34
C PRO A 109 10.06 6.64 9.45
N ASP A 110 10.78 6.02 10.36
CA ASP A 110 10.70 4.58 10.63
C ASP A 110 9.56 4.25 11.63
N TRP A 111 9.42 2.97 12.01
CA TRP A 111 8.37 2.55 12.94
C TRP A 111 8.59 2.96 14.39
N THR A 112 9.67 3.64 14.73
CA THR A 112 9.83 4.30 16.04
C THR A 112 9.08 5.64 16.12
N LYS A 113 8.53 6.15 15.01
CA LYS A 113 7.94 7.49 14.90
C LYS A 113 6.43 7.41 14.71
N SER A 114 5.70 8.27 15.43
CA SER A 114 4.25 8.41 15.30
C SER A 114 3.83 8.84 13.89
N GLU A 115 4.67 9.60 13.18
CA GLU A 115 4.41 10.03 11.80
C GLU A 115 4.26 8.84 10.85
N ARG A 116 5.01 7.74 11.08
CA ARG A 116 4.85 6.49 10.32
C ARG A 116 3.52 5.83 10.63
N VAL A 117 3.10 5.83 11.90
CA VAL A 117 1.80 5.31 12.33
C VAL A 117 0.67 6.10 11.67
N ASP A 118 0.68 7.43 11.80
CA ASP A 118 -0.34 8.31 11.24
C ASP A 118 -0.47 8.16 9.72
N TYR A 119 0.66 8.08 9.04
CA TYR A 119 0.70 7.83 7.59
C TYR A 119 0.08 6.47 7.24
N THR A 120 0.49 5.41 7.93
CA THR A 120 -0.02 4.06 7.66
C THR A 120 -1.52 3.95 7.96
N LEU A 121 -2.02 4.62 9.02
CA LEU A 121 -3.47 4.72 9.30
C LEU A 121 -4.23 5.39 8.16
N ARG A 122 -3.66 6.41 7.51
CA ARG A 122 -4.27 7.02 6.31
C ARG A 122 -4.31 6.05 5.14
N LEU A 123 -3.25 5.26 4.94
CA LEU A 123 -3.25 4.20 3.91
C LEU A 123 -4.30 3.13 4.20
N VAL A 124 -4.44 2.67 5.46
CA VAL A 124 -5.48 1.72 5.89
C VAL A 124 -6.87 2.24 5.55
N LYS A 125 -7.18 3.50 5.92
CA LYS A 125 -8.48 4.13 5.62
C LYS A 125 -8.72 4.26 4.11
N SER A 126 -7.70 4.68 3.37
CA SER A 126 -7.79 4.80 1.91
C SER A 126 -8.00 3.45 1.24
N LEU A 127 -7.25 2.42 1.65
CA LEU A 127 -7.39 1.09 1.08
C LEU A 127 -8.75 0.47 1.41
N ALA A 128 -9.23 0.57 2.63
CA ALA A 128 -10.56 0.12 3.03
C ALA A 128 -11.68 0.77 2.20
N ALA A 129 -11.52 2.05 1.86
CA ALA A 129 -12.49 2.77 1.02
C ALA A 129 -12.41 2.35 -0.47
N LEU A 130 -11.24 1.99 -0.96
CA LEU A 130 -10.98 1.68 -2.37
C LEU A 130 -11.08 0.18 -2.71
N LEU A 131 -10.92 -0.70 -1.71
CA LEU A 131 -10.96 -2.14 -1.90
C LEU A 131 -12.35 -2.59 -2.40
N PRO A 132 -12.42 -3.35 -3.51
CA PRO A 132 -13.68 -3.88 -4.01
C PRO A 132 -14.44 -4.71 -2.97
N LYS A 133 -15.76 -4.47 -2.85
CA LYS A 133 -16.64 -5.18 -1.90
C LYS A 133 -17.36 -6.37 -2.51
N ASP A 134 -17.33 -6.52 -3.83
CA ASP A 134 -18.03 -7.61 -4.53
C ASP A 134 -17.16 -8.88 -4.56
N ALA A 135 -17.34 -9.75 -3.57
CA ALA A 135 -16.63 -11.02 -3.48
C ALA A 135 -16.91 -11.99 -4.64
N ASN A 136 -18.02 -11.82 -5.39
CA ASN A 136 -18.28 -12.64 -6.56
C ASN A 136 -17.44 -12.20 -7.76
N LYS A 137 -17.22 -10.90 -7.87
CA LYS A 137 -16.38 -10.32 -8.94
C LYS A 137 -14.89 -10.41 -8.60
N PHE A 138 -14.54 -10.36 -7.32
CA PHE A 138 -13.16 -10.39 -6.82
C PHE A 138 -13.02 -11.44 -5.70
N PRO A 139 -13.12 -12.75 -6.01
CA PRO A 139 -13.08 -13.79 -5.00
C PRO A 139 -11.70 -13.88 -4.33
N GLY A 140 -11.68 -13.91 -3.00
CA GLY A 140 -10.45 -14.02 -2.19
C GLY A 140 -9.52 -12.80 -2.30
N LEU A 141 -10.08 -11.62 -2.59
CA LEU A 141 -9.31 -10.38 -2.66
C LEU A 141 -9.10 -9.81 -1.25
N ASP A 142 -7.85 -9.76 -0.84
CA ASP A 142 -7.40 -9.08 0.37
C ASP A 142 -6.72 -7.75 0.03
N GLY A 143 -6.67 -6.84 1.00
CA GLY A 143 -6.00 -5.55 0.87
C GLY A 143 -4.63 -5.54 1.53
N GLY A 144 -3.54 -5.36 0.76
CA GLY A 144 -2.17 -5.34 1.27
C GLY A 144 -1.56 -3.93 1.33
N ILE A 145 -0.83 -3.65 2.41
CA ILE A 145 -0.01 -2.43 2.53
C ILE A 145 1.41 -2.85 2.86
N SER A 146 2.36 -2.59 1.96
CA SER A 146 3.77 -2.85 2.24
C SER A 146 4.40 -1.68 2.99
N THR A 147 5.42 -1.97 3.81
CA THR A 147 6.09 -0.96 4.65
C THR A 147 7.55 -1.33 4.94
N VAL A 148 8.29 -0.35 5.48
CA VAL A 148 9.71 -0.51 5.86
C VAL A 148 9.94 -1.62 6.90
N PRO A 149 11.14 -2.26 6.92
CA PRO A 149 11.50 -3.35 7.84
C PRO A 149 11.80 -2.84 9.25
N LEU A 150 10.83 -2.23 9.91
CA LEU A 150 10.83 -1.54 11.20
C LEU A 150 11.71 -0.29 11.19
N SER A 151 13.00 -0.39 10.94
CA SER A 151 13.98 0.70 10.89
C SER A 151 15.22 0.29 10.11
N TYR A 152 16.13 1.22 9.86
CA TYR A 152 17.45 0.98 9.29
C TYR A 152 18.43 0.63 10.41
N LYS A 153 18.89 -0.61 10.45
CA LYS A 153 19.69 -1.19 11.53
C LYS A 153 20.99 -0.44 11.84
N PRO A 154 21.74 0.09 10.85
CA PRO A 154 22.96 0.85 11.12
C PRO A 154 22.77 2.17 11.88
N TRP A 155 21.54 2.69 12.00
CA TRP A 155 21.28 3.86 12.86
C TRP A 155 21.38 3.53 14.36
N TRP A 156 21.32 2.24 14.74
CA TRP A 156 21.22 1.76 16.10
C TRP A 156 22.43 0.89 16.42
N THR A 157 23.43 1.50 17.07
CA THR A 157 24.77 0.91 17.20
C THR A 157 24.96 0.02 18.41
N THR A 158 24.05 0.13 19.38
CA THR A 158 24.10 -0.67 20.64
C THR A 158 22.91 -1.63 20.71
N GLU A 159 23.11 -2.76 21.38
CA GLU A 159 22.06 -3.74 21.64
C GLU A 159 20.84 -3.12 22.35
N ALA A 160 21.09 -2.24 23.32
CA ALA A 160 20.01 -1.56 24.04
C ALA A 160 19.16 -0.65 23.13
N GLU A 161 19.79 0.06 22.19
CA GLU A 161 19.08 0.86 21.17
C GLU A 161 18.23 -0.03 20.26
N GLN A 162 18.80 -1.14 19.76
CA GLN A 162 18.08 -2.08 18.91
C GLN A 162 16.89 -2.71 19.64
N GLU A 163 17.06 -3.10 20.90
CA GLU A 163 15.96 -3.63 21.72
C GLU A 163 14.84 -2.59 21.92
N MET A 164 15.19 -1.33 22.15
CA MET A 164 14.24 -0.23 22.24
C MET A 164 13.46 -0.07 20.92
N VAL A 165 14.15 -0.10 19.79
CA VAL A 165 13.53 -0.02 18.44
C VAL A 165 12.56 -1.17 18.22
N TYR A 166 12.96 -2.42 18.48
CA TYR A 166 12.05 -3.57 18.34
C TYR A 166 10.80 -3.41 19.20
N ARG A 167 10.96 -2.98 20.45
CA ARG A 167 9.83 -2.80 21.36
C ARG A 167 8.86 -1.72 20.87
N GLN A 168 9.37 -0.54 20.54
CA GLN A 168 8.54 0.58 20.09
C GLN A 168 7.89 0.31 18.75
N SER A 169 8.65 -0.21 17.78
CA SER A 169 8.11 -0.55 16.46
C SER A 169 7.03 -1.63 16.55
N SER A 170 7.23 -2.66 17.39
CA SER A 170 6.22 -3.71 17.58
C SER A 170 4.93 -3.17 18.16
N GLN A 171 4.98 -2.19 19.07
CA GLN A 171 3.78 -1.53 19.60
C GLN A 171 3.03 -0.77 18.51
N HIS A 172 3.72 0.01 17.70
CA HIS A 172 3.13 0.76 16.59
C HIS A 172 2.55 -0.15 15.49
N VAL A 173 3.26 -1.22 15.13
CA VAL A 173 2.74 -2.22 14.18
C VAL A 173 1.50 -2.92 14.73
N ALA A 174 1.48 -3.26 16.02
CA ALA A 174 0.31 -3.86 16.67
C ALA A 174 -0.89 -2.90 16.70
N GLU A 175 -0.68 -1.59 16.83
CA GLU A 175 -1.73 -0.57 16.70
C GLU A 175 -2.36 -0.59 15.32
N ILE A 176 -1.55 -0.66 14.25
CA ILE A 176 -2.07 -0.78 12.88
C ILE A 176 -2.84 -2.09 12.69
N ALA A 177 -2.32 -3.21 13.18
CA ALA A 177 -3.00 -4.49 13.09
C ALA A 177 -4.36 -4.46 13.80
N ALA A 178 -4.46 -3.81 14.94
CA ALA A 178 -5.73 -3.61 15.65
C ALA A 178 -6.73 -2.77 14.82
N GLN A 179 -6.27 -1.71 14.14
CA GLN A 179 -7.12 -0.91 13.27
C GLN A 179 -7.59 -1.70 12.03
N MET A 180 -6.71 -2.51 11.42
CA MET A 180 -7.10 -3.39 10.32
C MET A 180 -8.15 -4.42 10.75
N HIS A 181 -8.01 -4.99 11.95
CA HIS A 181 -9.01 -5.90 12.53
C HIS A 181 -10.37 -5.21 12.77
N LEU A 182 -10.39 -3.94 13.18
CA LEU A 182 -11.63 -3.16 13.28
C LEU A 182 -12.29 -2.96 11.92
N VAL A 183 -11.51 -2.65 10.88
CA VAL A 183 -12.01 -2.56 9.49
C VAL A 183 -12.65 -3.89 9.06
N GLU A 184 -11.99 -5.01 9.33
CA GLU A 184 -12.53 -6.34 9.01
C GLU A 184 -13.84 -6.61 9.76
N ALA A 185 -13.90 -6.30 11.05
CA ALA A 185 -15.10 -6.49 11.87
C ALA A 185 -16.29 -5.63 11.38
N GLU A 186 -16.03 -4.43 10.89
CA GLU A 186 -17.06 -3.48 10.43
C GLU A 186 -17.50 -3.74 8.99
N THR A 187 -16.58 -4.15 8.12
CA THR A 187 -16.81 -4.19 6.67
C THR A 187 -16.74 -5.58 6.06
N GLY A 188 -16.17 -6.56 6.77
CA GLY A 188 -15.85 -7.89 6.25
C GLY A 188 -14.63 -7.89 5.29
N GLN A 189 -13.94 -6.77 5.11
CA GLN A 189 -12.77 -6.67 4.25
C GLN A 189 -11.50 -6.98 5.03
N HIS A 190 -10.78 -8.00 4.60
CA HIS A 190 -9.49 -8.36 5.19
C HIS A 190 -8.38 -7.45 4.67
N LEU A 191 -7.63 -6.83 5.60
CA LEU A 191 -6.44 -6.02 5.31
C LEU A 191 -5.23 -6.61 6.04
N HIS A 192 -4.06 -6.51 5.42
CA HIS A 192 -2.80 -6.93 6.03
C HIS A 192 -1.68 -5.91 5.81
N LEU A 193 -0.70 -5.92 6.71
CA LEU A 193 0.50 -5.11 6.64
C LEU A 193 1.70 -6.02 6.36
N ASP A 194 2.45 -5.71 5.31
CA ASP A 194 3.59 -6.49 4.84
C ASP A 194 4.89 -5.74 5.17
N LEU A 195 5.63 -6.21 6.17
CA LEU A 195 6.98 -5.73 6.43
C LEU A 195 7.91 -6.26 5.34
N GLU A 196 8.53 -5.36 4.57
CA GLU A 196 9.49 -5.76 3.52
C GLU A 196 10.85 -6.06 4.14
N PRO A 197 11.33 -7.33 4.16
CA PRO A 197 12.69 -7.62 4.62
C PRO A 197 13.69 -7.04 3.64
N GLU A 198 14.67 -6.29 4.15
CA GLU A 198 15.71 -5.70 3.32
C GLU A 198 17.10 -5.82 3.96
N PRO A 199 18.18 -5.86 3.15
CA PRO A 199 19.53 -5.74 3.65
C PRO A 199 19.68 -4.47 4.50
N ASP A 200 20.33 -4.59 5.65
CA ASP A 200 20.49 -3.52 6.65
C ASP A 200 19.18 -3.04 7.30
N GLY A 201 18.03 -3.67 7.05
CA GLY A 201 16.82 -3.44 7.81
C GLY A 201 16.87 -4.09 9.19
N MET A 202 16.05 -3.65 10.14
CA MET A 202 15.88 -4.37 11.41
C MET A 202 15.27 -5.76 11.19
N VAL A 203 14.50 -5.96 10.11
CA VAL A 203 14.05 -7.25 9.60
C VAL A 203 14.79 -7.51 8.29
N GLU A 204 15.75 -8.45 8.30
CA GLU A 204 16.57 -8.83 7.13
C GLU A 204 16.12 -10.14 6.49
N ASN A 205 15.49 -11.02 7.27
CA ASN A 205 15.06 -12.35 6.85
C ASN A 205 13.65 -12.63 7.39
N VAL A 206 12.96 -13.53 6.73
CA VAL A 206 11.66 -14.05 7.12
C VAL A 206 11.83 -15.39 7.82
#